data_0c8967dd47ebd00cab4e73d088717614
#
_entry.id   0c8967dd47ebd00cab4e73d088717614
#
_cell.length_a   1.000
_cell.length_b   1.000
_cell.length_c   1.000
_cell.angle_alpha   90.00
_cell.angle_beta   90.00
_cell.angle_gamma   90.00
#
_symmetry.space_group_name_H-M   'P 1'
#
loop_
_entity.id
_entity.type
_entity.pdbx_description
1 polymer ?
#
loop_
_entity_poly.entity_id
_entity_poly.type
_entity_poly.pdbx_seq_one_letter_code
_entity_poly.pdbx_strand_id
1 'polypeptide(L)'
;MDLKKYDLQKMYEVYDQWPKIAKNAWESDLEIIDFDNLNHIVFAGMGGSGAIGEIFASILSKSKIHVSVINGYHLPSTVDSNTLVIPISVSGNTDETLTILESANLLKCKI
;
A
#
# COMPACT_ATOMS: atom_id res chain seq x y z
N MET A 1 -0.99 0.06 34.64
CA MET A 1 -0.93 1.32 33.86
C MET A 1 -2.35 1.70 33.48
N ASP A 2 -2.82 2.87 33.87
CA ASP A 2 -4.17 3.32 33.55
C ASP A 2 -4.16 3.94 32.13
N LEU A 3 -4.42 3.12 31.12
CA LEU A 3 -4.42 3.54 29.70
C LEU A 3 -5.41 4.68 29.45
N LYS A 4 -6.52 4.71 30.18
CA LYS A 4 -7.57 5.73 30.00
C LYS A 4 -7.11 7.14 30.32
N LYS A 5 -6.08 7.27 31.16
CA LYS A 5 -5.52 8.57 31.56
C LYS A 5 -4.67 9.20 30.43
N TYR A 6 -4.04 8.38 29.59
CA TYR A 6 -3.08 8.83 28.57
C TYR A 6 -3.60 8.71 27.15
N ASP A 7 -4.59 7.84 26.93
CA ASP A 7 -5.23 7.63 25.62
C ASP A 7 -6.63 8.26 25.60
N LEU A 8 -6.68 9.58 25.48
CA LEU A 8 -7.92 10.35 25.42
C LEU A 8 -8.76 10.04 24.19
N GLN A 9 -8.16 9.54 23.12
CA GLN A 9 -8.83 9.15 21.86
C GLN A 9 -9.26 7.69 21.86
N LYS A 10 -8.99 6.97 22.95
CA LYS A 10 -9.37 5.56 23.10
C LYS A 10 -8.84 4.64 21.99
N MET A 11 -7.63 4.88 21.53
CA MET A 11 -7.01 4.07 20.49
C MET A 11 -6.88 2.60 20.86
N TYR A 12 -6.78 2.29 22.17
CA TYR A 12 -6.79 0.91 22.65
C TYR A 12 -8.06 0.15 22.24
N GLU A 13 -9.21 0.81 22.19
CA GLU A 13 -10.48 0.19 21.75
C GLU A 13 -10.42 -0.18 20.27
N VAL A 14 -9.69 0.61 19.46
CA VAL A 14 -9.46 0.31 18.04
C VAL A 14 -8.56 -0.92 17.88
N TYR A 15 -7.48 -0.99 18.66
CA TYR A 15 -6.57 -2.15 18.62
C TYR A 15 -7.26 -3.44 19.07
N ASP A 16 -8.12 -3.38 20.07
CA ASP A 16 -8.91 -4.53 20.53
C ASP A 16 -9.86 -5.07 19.43
N GLN A 17 -10.25 -4.23 18.48
CA GLN A 17 -11.10 -4.62 17.35
C GLN A 17 -10.34 -5.18 16.15
N TRP A 18 -9.00 -5.05 16.09
CA TRP A 18 -8.22 -5.48 14.92
C TRP A 18 -8.44 -6.93 14.50
N PRO A 19 -8.52 -7.92 15.41
CA PRO A 19 -8.81 -9.30 15.01
C PRO A 19 -10.15 -9.44 14.27
N LYS A 20 -11.17 -8.71 14.73
CA LYS A 20 -12.49 -8.71 14.10
C LYS A 20 -12.47 -8.00 12.74
N ILE A 21 -11.77 -6.87 12.64
CA ILE A 21 -11.60 -6.12 11.39
C ILE A 21 -10.87 -6.98 10.36
N ALA A 22 -9.78 -7.63 10.75
CA ALA A 22 -9.02 -8.51 9.87
C ALA A 22 -9.87 -9.69 9.38
N LYS A 23 -10.64 -10.31 10.27
CA LYS A 23 -11.55 -11.40 9.90
C LYS A 23 -12.62 -10.93 8.91
N ASN A 24 -13.27 -9.79 9.20
CA ASN A 24 -14.30 -9.24 8.32
C ASN A 24 -13.75 -8.88 6.93
N ALA A 25 -12.54 -8.31 6.89
CA ALA A 25 -11.87 -8.00 5.63
C ALA A 25 -11.55 -9.27 4.82
N TRP A 26 -11.09 -10.34 5.48
CA TRP A 26 -10.81 -11.62 4.84
C TRP A 26 -12.07 -12.31 4.31
N GLU A 27 -13.19 -12.21 5.03
CA GLU A 27 -14.48 -12.82 4.68
C GLU A 27 -15.32 -11.94 3.72
N SER A 28 -14.87 -10.73 3.40
CA SER A 28 -15.59 -9.84 2.47
C SER A 28 -15.46 -10.33 1.03
N ASP A 29 -16.52 -10.15 0.25
CA ASP A 29 -16.47 -10.35 -1.20
C ASP A 29 -15.60 -9.26 -1.82
N LEU A 30 -14.42 -9.66 -2.32
CA LEU A 30 -13.51 -8.78 -3.03
C LEU A 30 -13.62 -9.05 -4.53
N GLU A 31 -13.70 -7.98 -5.31
CA GLU A 31 -13.58 -8.07 -6.75
C GLU A 31 -12.16 -8.52 -7.13
N ILE A 32 -12.05 -9.56 -7.93
CA ILE A 32 -10.78 -10.02 -8.47
C ILE A 32 -10.40 -9.07 -9.61
N ILE A 33 -9.29 -8.36 -9.42
CA ILE A 33 -8.72 -7.51 -10.45
C ILE A 33 -7.59 -8.30 -11.11
N ASP A 34 -7.69 -8.49 -12.43
CA ASP A 34 -6.68 -9.17 -13.23
C ASP A 34 -5.95 -8.16 -14.12
N PHE A 35 -4.64 -8.25 -14.18
CA PHE A 35 -3.79 -7.40 -15.00
C PHE A 35 -2.95 -8.27 -15.93
N ASP A 36 -3.18 -8.15 -17.22
CA ASP A 36 -2.36 -8.83 -18.24
C ASP A 36 -0.93 -8.30 -18.26
N ASN A 37 0.03 -9.24 -18.47
CA ASN A 37 1.44 -8.93 -18.69
C ASN A 37 2.13 -8.14 -17.56
N LEU A 38 1.73 -8.37 -16.33
CA LEU A 38 2.35 -7.72 -15.17
C LEU A 38 3.72 -8.33 -14.88
N ASN A 39 4.76 -7.51 -14.89
CA ASN A 39 6.14 -7.91 -14.60
C ASN A 39 6.78 -7.15 -13.44
N HIS A 40 6.20 -6.03 -13.05
CA HIS A 40 6.69 -5.19 -11.97
C HIS A 40 5.52 -4.64 -11.14
N ILE A 41 5.66 -4.68 -9.81
CA ILE A 41 4.74 -4.04 -8.86
C ILE A 41 5.52 -3.03 -8.04
N VAL A 42 4.99 -1.82 -7.94
CA VAL A 42 5.55 -0.74 -7.13
C VAL A 42 4.56 -0.36 -6.05
N PHE A 43 4.90 -0.58 -4.80
CA PHE A 43 4.17 -0.02 -3.66
C PHE A 43 4.75 1.35 -3.32
N ALA A 44 3.92 2.37 -3.24
CA ALA A 44 4.34 3.72 -2.90
C ALA A 44 3.57 4.26 -1.70
N GLY A 45 4.26 4.60 -0.63
CA GLY A 45 3.63 5.12 0.58
C GLY A 45 4.65 5.60 1.60
N MET A 46 4.23 6.52 2.47
CA MET A 46 5.06 7.09 3.52
C MET A 46 4.73 6.49 4.88
N GLY A 47 5.73 6.40 5.75
CA GLY A 47 5.55 5.94 7.13
C GLY A 47 4.89 4.56 7.22
N GLY A 48 3.79 4.44 7.97
CA GLY A 48 3.03 3.20 8.13
C GLY A 48 2.46 2.66 6.82
N SER A 49 2.09 3.54 5.87
CA SER A 49 1.64 3.13 4.52
C SER A 49 2.77 2.48 3.73
N GLY A 50 4.02 2.97 3.86
CA GLY A 50 5.20 2.33 3.28
C GLY A 50 5.48 0.95 3.88
N ALA A 51 5.30 0.78 5.20
CA ALA A 51 5.46 -0.50 5.87
C ALA A 51 4.51 -1.59 5.34
N ILE A 52 3.30 -1.22 4.91
CA ILE A 52 2.39 -2.16 4.23
C ILE A 52 3.00 -2.66 2.92
N GLY A 53 3.62 -1.77 2.14
CA GLY A 53 4.35 -2.13 0.92
C GLY A 53 5.47 -3.13 1.18
N GLU A 54 6.25 -2.95 2.25
CA GLU A 54 7.32 -3.87 2.65
C GLU A 54 6.80 -5.27 3.02
N ILE A 55 5.64 -5.35 3.68
CA ILE A 55 4.98 -6.63 3.99
C ILE A 55 4.61 -7.34 2.70
N PHE A 56 3.95 -6.67 1.75
CA PHE A 56 3.59 -7.27 0.48
C PHE A 56 4.80 -7.63 -0.37
N ALA A 57 5.84 -6.81 -0.39
CA ALA A 57 7.10 -7.12 -1.06
C ALA A 57 7.73 -8.41 -0.51
N SER A 58 7.71 -8.59 0.80
CA SER A 58 8.17 -9.80 1.46
C SER A 58 7.36 -11.04 1.04
N ILE A 59 6.03 -10.93 1.03
CA ILE A 59 5.13 -12.03 0.60
C ILE A 59 5.39 -12.40 -0.87
N LEU A 60 5.53 -11.39 -1.73
CA LEU A 60 5.71 -11.56 -3.17
C LEU A 60 7.15 -11.91 -3.58
N SER A 61 8.10 -11.89 -2.66
CA SER A 61 9.52 -12.14 -2.93
C SER A 61 9.82 -13.50 -3.59
N LYS A 62 8.92 -14.47 -3.45
CA LYS A 62 9.00 -15.80 -4.08
C LYS A 62 8.34 -15.87 -5.45
N SER A 63 7.67 -14.81 -5.88
CA SER A 63 7.08 -14.72 -7.22
C SER A 63 8.14 -14.36 -8.26
N LYS A 64 7.79 -14.48 -9.55
CA LYS A 64 8.63 -14.03 -10.66
C LYS A 64 8.46 -12.55 -10.99
N ILE A 65 7.59 -11.85 -10.25
CA ILE A 65 7.30 -10.44 -10.44
C ILE A 65 8.33 -9.63 -9.66
N HIS A 66 8.91 -8.63 -10.31
CA HIS A 66 9.77 -7.67 -9.60
C HIS A 66 8.91 -6.80 -8.68
N VAL A 67 9.33 -6.59 -7.45
CA VAL A 67 8.60 -5.76 -6.48
C VAL A 67 9.52 -4.67 -5.94
N SER A 68 9.06 -3.43 -6.00
CA SER A 68 9.74 -2.26 -5.41
C SER A 68 8.84 -1.58 -4.37
N VAL A 69 9.47 -1.01 -3.36
CA VAL A 69 8.79 -0.15 -2.37
C VAL A 69 9.41 1.23 -2.40
N ILE A 70 8.58 2.25 -2.46
CA ILE A 70 9.01 3.65 -2.57
C ILE A 70 8.45 4.44 -1.40
N ASN A 71 9.35 5.12 -0.70
CA ASN A 71 9.05 6.06 0.37
C ASN A 71 9.56 7.45 -0.04
N GLY A 72 9.01 8.02 -1.12
CA GLY A 72 9.47 9.30 -1.67
C GLY A 72 8.71 9.73 -2.91
N TYR A 73 9.31 10.61 -3.70
CA TYR A 73 8.67 11.32 -4.81
C TYR A 73 8.92 10.70 -6.20
N HIS A 74 9.83 9.72 -6.32
CA HIS A 74 10.29 9.29 -7.63
C HIS A 74 10.04 7.81 -7.89
N LEU A 75 9.46 7.51 -9.06
CA LEU A 75 9.38 6.15 -9.58
C LEU A 75 10.75 5.70 -10.10
N PRO A 76 11.10 4.41 -9.97
CA PRO A 76 12.29 3.86 -10.63
C PRO A 76 12.21 4.01 -12.14
N SER A 77 13.34 4.19 -12.80
CA SER A 77 13.42 4.26 -14.27
C SER A 77 13.05 2.95 -14.99
N THR A 78 12.88 1.87 -14.24
CA THR A 78 12.44 0.56 -14.74
C THR A 78 10.91 0.43 -14.87
N VAL A 79 10.17 1.47 -14.48
CA VAL A 79 8.70 1.50 -14.54
C VAL A 79 8.22 1.74 -15.96
N ASP A 80 7.25 0.96 -16.42
CA ASP A 80 6.65 1.02 -17.75
C ASP A 80 5.14 0.69 -17.71
N SER A 81 4.53 0.54 -18.89
CA SER A 81 3.09 0.19 -19.02
C SER A 81 2.73 -1.22 -18.50
N ASN A 82 3.71 -2.09 -18.24
CA ASN A 82 3.52 -3.42 -17.63
C ASN A 82 3.77 -3.40 -16.11
N THR A 83 3.93 -2.22 -15.55
CA THR A 83 4.09 -2.01 -14.12
C THR A 83 2.73 -1.66 -13.48
N LEU A 84 2.41 -2.30 -12.36
CA LEU A 84 1.33 -1.91 -11.48
C LEU A 84 1.89 -1.03 -10.36
N VAL A 85 1.40 0.19 -10.26
CA VAL A 85 1.73 1.12 -9.17
C VAL A 85 0.58 1.14 -8.19
N ILE A 86 0.87 0.82 -6.93
CA ILE A 86 -0.11 0.79 -5.83
C ILE A 86 0.24 1.90 -4.84
N PRO A 87 -0.34 3.10 -5.02
CA PRO A 87 -0.16 4.18 -4.05
C PRO A 87 -1.00 3.93 -2.80
N ILE A 88 -0.38 4.06 -1.62
CA ILE A 88 -1.00 3.82 -0.33
C ILE A 88 -0.92 5.09 0.51
N SER A 89 -2.08 5.64 0.88
CA SER A 89 -2.16 6.82 1.74
C SER A 89 -3.42 6.77 2.60
N VAL A 90 -3.25 6.86 3.92
CA VAL A 90 -4.38 6.91 4.86
C VAL A 90 -5.15 8.22 4.74
N SER A 91 -4.44 9.33 4.57
CA SER A 91 -5.05 10.67 4.41
C SER A 91 -5.59 10.90 2.99
N GLY A 92 -5.08 10.17 1.99
CA GLY A 92 -5.33 10.43 0.58
C GLY A 92 -4.70 11.71 0.05
N ASN A 93 -3.92 12.43 0.87
CA ASN A 93 -3.36 13.75 0.53
C ASN A 93 -1.88 13.87 0.91
N THR A 94 -1.12 12.79 0.76
CA THR A 94 0.32 12.77 0.98
C THR A 94 1.02 13.20 -0.31
N ASP A 95 1.77 14.30 -0.29
CA ASP A 95 2.37 14.92 -1.48
C ASP A 95 3.24 13.95 -2.27
N GLU A 96 4.04 13.12 -1.59
CA GLU A 96 4.87 12.10 -2.21
C GLU A 96 4.01 11.07 -2.97
N THR A 97 2.94 10.60 -2.34
CA THR A 97 2.05 9.59 -2.93
C THR A 97 1.29 10.16 -4.12
N LEU A 98 0.83 11.40 -4.04
CA LEU A 98 0.17 12.09 -5.16
C LEU A 98 1.13 12.31 -6.34
N THR A 99 2.38 12.71 -6.07
CA THR A 99 3.40 12.88 -7.11
C THR A 99 3.72 11.56 -7.83
N ILE A 100 3.79 10.46 -7.08
CA ILE A 100 3.96 9.12 -7.66
C ILE A 100 2.76 8.74 -8.53
N LEU A 101 1.54 9.02 -8.08
CA LEU A 101 0.30 8.73 -8.84
C LEU A 101 0.29 9.49 -10.17
N GLU A 102 0.62 10.78 -10.16
CA GLU A 102 0.72 11.59 -11.37
C GLU A 102 1.79 11.04 -12.34
N SER A 103 2.97 10.71 -11.81
CA SER A 103 4.06 10.14 -12.60
C SER A 103 3.68 8.79 -13.22
N ALA A 104 3.02 7.92 -12.45
CA ALA A 104 2.53 6.62 -12.93
C ALA A 104 1.52 6.79 -14.08
N ASN A 105 0.62 7.76 -13.96
CA ASN A 105 -0.36 8.07 -15.00
C ASN A 105 0.32 8.57 -16.28
N LEU A 106 1.31 9.47 -16.18
CA LEU A 106 2.08 9.96 -17.33
C LEU A 106 2.85 8.84 -18.05
N LEU A 107 3.37 7.87 -17.30
CA LEU A 107 4.07 6.70 -17.82
C LEU A 107 3.14 5.58 -18.29
N LYS A 108 1.81 5.78 -18.19
CA LYS A 108 0.78 4.82 -18.58
C LYS A 108 0.88 3.50 -17.82
N CYS A 109 1.31 3.55 -16.57
CA CYS A 109 1.28 2.40 -15.68
C CYS A 109 -0.16 1.97 -15.38
N LYS A 110 -0.31 0.73 -14.95
CA LYS A 110 -1.54 0.28 -14.28
C LYS A 110 -1.56 0.87 -12.86
N ILE A 111 -2.70 1.31 -12.37
CA ILE A 111 -2.86 1.93 -11.05
C ILE A 111 -4.06 1.29 -10.35
#